data_b8425e0775d136b83df3f2e573b0a4a4
#
_entry.id   b8425e0775d136b83df3f2e573b0a4a4
#
_cell.length_a   1.000
_cell.length_b   1.000
_cell.length_c   1.000
_cell.angle_alpha   90.00
_cell.angle_beta   90.00
_cell.angle_gamma   90.00
#
_symmetry.space_group_name_H-M   'P 1'
#
loop_
_entity.id
_entity.type
_entity.pdbx_description
1 polymer ?
#
loop_
_entity_poly.entity_id
_entity_poly.type
_entity_poly.pdbx_seq_one_letter_code
_entity_poly.pdbx_strand_id
1 'polypeptide(L)'
;MAHLHALVVDDSPAMRKQLAYALQRVAGMDATEAEDGADGWRKLSTGTYEIVLTDINMPLMDGLKLVGLIRAGGPHQRVPVVVITTEGAENDRRRAMTLGASAYLVKPVQAQQVVETVRTLLRLD
;
A
#
# COMPACT_ATOMS: atom_id res chain seq x y z
N MET A 1 6.03 17.26 15.30
CA MET A 1 6.38 16.13 14.46
C MET A 1 5.12 15.67 13.72
N ALA A 2 5.21 15.46 12.41
CA ALA A 2 4.05 15.02 11.64
C ALA A 2 3.65 13.60 12.03
N HIS A 3 2.35 13.39 12.15
CA HIS A 3 1.80 12.05 12.35
C HIS A 3 1.49 11.46 10.98
N LEU A 4 2.09 10.32 10.68
CA LEU A 4 1.93 9.63 9.40
C LEU A 4 1.14 8.35 9.61
N HIS A 5 0.18 8.10 8.74
CA HIS A 5 -0.68 6.95 8.85
C HIS A 5 -0.68 6.15 7.55
N ALA A 6 -0.28 4.90 7.61
CA ALA A 6 -0.25 3.99 6.47
C ALA A 6 -1.43 3.02 6.53
N LEU A 7 -1.97 2.67 5.37
CA LEU A 7 -2.94 1.58 5.24
C LEU A 7 -2.24 0.40 4.58
N VAL A 8 -2.28 -0.76 5.23
CA VAL A 8 -1.67 -2.00 4.73
C VAL A 8 -2.78 -2.97 4.37
N VAL A 9 -2.89 -3.31 3.09
CA VAL A 9 -3.98 -4.14 2.56
C VAL A 9 -3.38 -5.45 2.02
N ASP A 10 -3.70 -6.56 2.68
CA ASP A 10 -3.20 -7.89 2.29
C ASP A 10 -4.09 -8.92 2.97
N ASP A 11 -4.45 -9.99 2.26
CA ASP A 11 -5.27 -11.05 2.82
C ASP A 11 -4.50 -11.98 3.74
N SER A 12 -3.17 -11.89 3.78
CA SER A 12 -2.33 -12.65 4.69
C SER A 12 -2.10 -11.88 5.99
N PRO A 13 -2.61 -12.37 7.14
CA PRO A 13 -2.34 -11.72 8.42
C PRO A 13 -0.85 -11.63 8.74
N ALA A 14 -0.08 -12.68 8.41
CA ALA A 14 1.36 -12.66 8.64
C ALA A 14 2.05 -11.56 7.85
N MET A 15 1.67 -11.38 6.58
CA MET A 15 2.25 -10.35 5.74
C MET A 15 1.88 -8.95 6.22
N ARG A 16 0.62 -8.74 6.62
CA ARG A 16 0.20 -7.45 7.19
C ARG A 16 1.03 -7.09 8.42
N LYS A 17 1.23 -8.06 9.33
CA LYS A 17 2.04 -7.82 10.53
C LYS A 17 3.48 -7.50 10.18
N GLN A 18 4.05 -8.20 9.20
CA GLN A 18 5.42 -7.96 8.76
C GLN A 18 5.59 -6.55 8.21
N LEU A 19 4.66 -6.11 7.36
CA LEU A 19 4.69 -4.77 6.79
C LEU A 19 4.47 -3.70 7.85
N ALA A 20 3.49 -3.90 8.73
CA ALA A 20 3.23 -2.95 9.82
C ALA A 20 4.46 -2.81 10.73
N TYR A 21 5.13 -3.92 11.02
CA TYR A 21 6.34 -3.90 11.83
C TYR A 21 7.47 -3.12 11.15
N ALA A 22 7.66 -3.34 9.84
CA ALA A 22 8.66 -2.60 9.07
C ALA A 22 8.40 -1.09 9.11
N LEU A 23 7.13 -0.69 9.01
CA LEU A 23 6.74 0.72 9.00
C LEU A 23 7.00 1.42 10.33
N GLN A 24 7.15 0.68 11.43
CA GLN A 24 7.52 1.27 12.72
C GLN A 24 8.90 1.92 12.69
N ARG A 25 9.74 1.57 11.72
CA ARG A 25 11.04 2.22 11.54
C ARG A 25 10.94 3.63 10.99
N VAL A 26 9.77 4.01 10.48
CA VAL A 26 9.54 5.36 9.99
C VAL A 26 9.00 6.20 11.14
N ALA A 27 9.72 7.24 11.51
CA ALA A 27 9.36 8.04 12.68
C ALA A 27 7.98 8.67 12.51
N GLY A 28 7.14 8.52 13.53
CA GLY A 28 5.80 9.09 13.54
C GLY A 28 4.77 8.33 12.72
N MET A 29 5.11 7.13 12.23
CA MET A 29 4.19 6.36 11.38
C MET A 29 3.45 5.29 12.17
N ASP A 30 2.13 5.29 12.03
CA ASP A 30 1.24 4.21 12.47
C ASP A 30 0.71 3.48 11.23
N ALA A 31 0.29 2.23 11.40
CA ALA A 31 -0.29 1.44 10.33
C ALA A 31 -1.64 0.89 10.75
N THR A 32 -2.61 0.97 9.82
CA THR A 32 -3.90 0.30 9.95
C THR A 32 -3.89 -0.85 8.95
N GLU A 33 -4.41 -2.01 9.35
CA GLU A 33 -4.45 -3.19 8.50
C GLU A 33 -5.83 -3.38 7.92
N ALA A 34 -5.88 -3.81 6.65
CA ALA A 34 -7.12 -4.20 5.97
C ALA A 34 -6.92 -5.58 5.36
N GLU A 35 -7.92 -6.42 5.42
CA GLU A 35 -7.81 -7.85 5.04
C GLU A 35 -8.03 -8.11 3.55
N ASP A 36 -8.58 -7.15 2.83
CA ASP A 36 -8.80 -7.24 1.37
C ASP A 36 -9.04 -5.84 0.81
N GLY A 37 -9.24 -5.78 -0.52
CA GLY A 37 -9.45 -4.51 -1.19
C GLY A 37 -10.74 -3.80 -0.77
N ALA A 38 -11.81 -4.56 -0.52
CA ALA A 38 -13.08 -3.97 -0.08
C ALA A 38 -12.95 -3.34 1.30
N ASP A 39 -12.27 -4.03 2.23
CA ASP A 39 -12.00 -3.51 3.57
C ASP A 39 -11.08 -2.27 3.49
N GLY A 40 -10.08 -2.33 2.61
CA GLY A 40 -9.18 -1.19 2.38
C GLY A 40 -9.93 0.02 1.86
N TRP A 41 -10.80 -0.17 0.88
CA TRP A 41 -11.60 0.92 0.33
C TRP A 41 -12.52 1.53 1.38
N ARG A 42 -13.16 0.69 2.18
CA ARG A 42 -14.02 1.16 3.27
C ARG A 42 -13.24 2.02 4.26
N LYS A 43 -12.03 1.59 4.64
CA LYS A 43 -11.19 2.34 5.59
C LYS A 43 -10.71 3.66 5.00
N LEU A 44 -10.38 3.68 3.72
CA LEU A 44 -10.02 4.91 3.03
C LEU A 44 -11.18 5.91 3.00
N SER A 45 -12.40 5.42 2.94
CA SER A 45 -13.59 6.27 2.90
C SER A 45 -13.89 6.94 4.24
N THR A 46 -13.35 6.42 5.35
CA THR A 46 -13.66 6.91 6.68
C THR A 46 -12.45 7.44 7.45
N GLY A 47 -11.25 7.33 6.89
CA GLY A 47 -10.03 7.75 7.58
C GLY A 47 -9.12 8.56 6.67
N THR A 48 -8.01 9.00 7.23
CA THR A 48 -6.98 9.76 6.50
C THR A 48 -5.68 8.99 6.52
N TYR A 49 -5.09 8.78 5.35
CA TYR A 49 -3.86 8.01 5.19
C TYR A 49 -2.89 8.75 4.28
N GLU A 50 -1.61 8.70 4.60
CA GLU A 50 -0.55 9.32 3.82
C GLU A 50 0.05 8.38 2.79
N ILE A 51 -0.14 7.06 2.97
CA ILE A 51 0.38 6.06 2.03
C ILE A 51 -0.45 4.78 2.13
N VAL A 52 -0.57 4.05 1.02
CA VAL A 52 -1.25 2.75 0.96
C VAL A 52 -0.27 1.72 0.43
N LEU A 53 -0.15 0.59 1.12
CA LEU A 53 0.58 -0.59 0.66
C LEU A 53 -0.43 -1.70 0.42
N THR A 54 -0.47 -2.27 -0.78
CA THR A 54 -1.48 -3.28 -1.11
C THR A 54 -0.90 -4.43 -1.92
N ASP A 55 -1.39 -5.65 -1.67
CA ASP A 55 -1.17 -6.79 -2.54
C ASP A 55 -2.13 -6.70 -3.74
N ILE A 56 -1.88 -7.48 -4.78
CA ILE A 56 -2.78 -7.64 -5.93
C ILE A 56 -3.81 -8.73 -5.67
N ASN A 57 -3.36 -9.93 -5.32
CA ASN A 57 -4.24 -11.10 -5.25
C ASN A 57 -4.94 -11.18 -3.89
N MET A 58 -6.18 -10.73 -3.87
CA MET A 58 -7.01 -10.72 -2.67
C MET A 58 -8.44 -11.06 -3.05
N PRO A 59 -9.22 -11.68 -2.14
CA PRO A 59 -10.63 -11.94 -2.40
C PRO A 59 -11.44 -10.63 -2.41
N LEU A 60 -12.63 -10.67 -2.96
CA LEU A 60 -13.62 -9.60 -3.03
C LEU A 60 -13.21 -8.47 -3.95
N MET A 61 -12.07 -7.84 -3.71
CA MET A 61 -11.53 -6.77 -4.55
C MET A 61 -10.02 -6.89 -4.58
N ASP A 62 -9.44 -7.08 -5.77
CA ASP A 62 -7.99 -7.18 -5.90
C ASP A 62 -7.33 -5.79 -5.81
N GLY A 63 -5.99 -5.81 -5.66
CA GLY A 63 -5.23 -4.58 -5.46
C GLY A 63 -5.23 -3.66 -6.67
N LEU A 64 -5.29 -4.20 -7.89
CA LEU A 64 -5.33 -3.37 -9.09
C LEU A 64 -6.63 -2.57 -9.16
N LYS A 65 -7.75 -3.21 -8.80
CA LYS A 65 -9.03 -2.52 -8.74
C LYS A 65 -9.01 -1.44 -7.65
N LEU A 66 -8.41 -1.75 -6.52
CA LEU A 66 -8.27 -0.78 -5.43
C LEU A 66 -7.49 0.46 -5.90
N VAL A 67 -6.36 0.26 -6.59
CA VAL A 67 -5.57 1.38 -7.14
C VAL A 67 -6.44 2.22 -8.07
N GLY A 68 -7.18 1.57 -8.97
CA GLY A 68 -8.07 2.26 -9.90
C GLY A 68 -9.12 3.11 -9.20
N LEU A 69 -9.74 2.57 -8.15
CA LEU A 69 -10.73 3.30 -7.37
C LEU A 69 -10.11 4.50 -6.64
N ILE A 70 -8.93 4.32 -6.05
CA ILE A 70 -8.24 5.41 -5.38
C ILE A 70 -7.96 6.56 -6.35
N ARG A 71 -7.45 6.25 -7.53
CA ARG A 71 -7.09 7.27 -8.53
C ARG A 71 -8.29 7.91 -9.20
N ALA A 72 -9.46 7.27 -9.17
CA ALA A 72 -10.65 7.79 -9.83
C ALA A 72 -11.20 9.06 -9.16
N GLY A 73 -10.91 9.28 -7.88
CA GLY A 73 -11.36 10.49 -7.20
C GLY A 73 -11.42 10.32 -5.70
N GLY A 74 -11.82 11.37 -5.00
CA GLY A 74 -11.95 11.39 -3.56
C GLY A 74 -10.73 11.97 -2.86
N PRO A 75 -10.76 12.03 -1.51
CA PRO A 75 -9.70 12.70 -0.75
C PRO A 75 -8.33 12.01 -0.86
N HIS A 76 -8.30 10.73 -1.24
CA HIS A 76 -7.04 10.00 -1.39
C HIS A 76 -6.59 9.82 -2.84
N GLN A 77 -7.15 10.60 -3.77
CA GLN A 77 -6.86 10.44 -5.20
C GLN A 77 -5.37 10.46 -5.53
N ARG A 78 -4.58 11.22 -4.79
CA ARG A 78 -3.14 11.38 -5.03
C ARG A 78 -2.25 10.67 -4.00
N VAL A 79 -2.83 9.88 -3.11
CA VAL A 79 -2.05 9.19 -2.09
C VAL A 79 -1.02 8.25 -2.76
N PRO A 80 0.23 8.20 -2.28
CA PRO A 80 1.17 7.21 -2.78
C PRO A 80 0.65 5.80 -2.53
N VAL A 81 0.72 4.94 -3.55
CA VAL A 81 0.29 3.54 -3.45
C VAL A 81 1.46 2.64 -3.85
N VAL A 82 1.87 1.78 -2.95
CA VAL A 82 2.91 0.78 -3.19
C VAL A 82 2.23 -0.58 -3.35
N VAL A 83 2.43 -1.21 -4.49
CA VAL A 83 1.94 -2.57 -4.72
C VAL A 83 3.04 -3.54 -4.29
N ILE A 84 2.72 -4.48 -3.39
CA ILE A 84 3.66 -5.48 -2.87
C ILE A 84 3.03 -6.85 -3.04
N THR A 85 3.53 -7.63 -3.99
CA THR A 85 2.86 -8.85 -4.41
C THR A 85 3.87 -9.94 -4.81
N THR A 86 3.41 -11.20 -4.85
CA THR A 86 4.18 -12.30 -5.42
C THR A 86 4.13 -12.30 -6.94
N GLU A 87 3.24 -11.51 -7.54
CA GLU A 87 3.08 -11.44 -8.99
C GLU A 87 4.20 -10.60 -9.59
N GLY A 88 5.28 -11.26 -10.02
CA GLY A 88 6.44 -10.58 -10.56
C GLY A 88 6.44 -10.40 -12.07
N ALA A 89 5.35 -10.78 -12.76
CA ALA A 89 5.29 -10.67 -14.20
C ALA A 89 5.32 -9.22 -14.65
N GLU A 90 6.10 -8.93 -15.69
CA GLU A 90 6.20 -7.57 -16.21
C GLU A 90 4.86 -7.00 -16.62
N ASN A 91 3.96 -7.85 -17.11
CA ASN A 91 2.63 -7.42 -17.50
C ASN A 91 1.81 -6.89 -16.31
N ASP A 92 1.90 -7.57 -15.16
CA ASP A 92 1.20 -7.12 -13.95
C ASP A 92 1.79 -5.82 -13.42
N ARG A 93 3.12 -5.70 -13.47
CA ARG A 93 3.79 -4.48 -13.08
C ARG A 93 3.34 -3.31 -13.96
N ARG A 94 3.32 -3.53 -15.28
CA ARG A 94 2.90 -2.50 -16.24
C ARG A 94 1.46 -2.08 -16.01
N ARG A 95 0.56 -3.03 -15.75
CA ARG A 95 -0.83 -2.73 -15.45
C ARG A 95 -0.98 -1.91 -14.18
N ALA A 96 -0.26 -2.28 -13.12
CA ALA A 96 -0.28 -1.53 -11.86
C ALA A 96 0.18 -0.09 -12.06
N MET A 97 1.30 0.10 -12.74
CA MET A 97 1.85 1.43 -12.98
C MET A 97 0.94 2.26 -13.87
N THR A 98 0.33 1.64 -14.89
CA THR A 98 -0.62 2.31 -15.78
C THR A 98 -1.86 2.79 -15.01
N LEU A 99 -2.32 2.01 -14.03
CA LEU A 99 -3.44 2.38 -13.19
C LEU A 99 -3.09 3.48 -12.17
N GLY A 100 -1.82 3.76 -11.98
CA GLY A 100 -1.38 4.84 -11.11
C GLY A 100 -0.67 4.43 -9.83
N ALA A 101 -0.20 3.18 -9.73
CA ALA A 101 0.64 2.78 -8.61
C ALA A 101 1.91 3.62 -8.59
N SER A 102 2.39 3.96 -7.39
CA SER A 102 3.59 4.78 -7.22
C SER A 102 4.85 3.94 -7.22
N ALA A 103 4.76 2.68 -6.77
CA ALA A 103 5.88 1.75 -6.76
C ALA A 103 5.35 0.32 -6.80
N TYR A 104 6.21 -0.62 -7.21
CA TYR A 104 5.85 -2.03 -7.34
C TYR A 104 7.00 -2.87 -6.79
N LEU A 105 6.73 -3.64 -5.73
CA LEU A 105 7.71 -4.49 -5.09
C LEU A 105 7.25 -5.95 -5.16
N VAL A 106 8.19 -6.87 -5.35
CA VAL A 106 7.90 -8.30 -5.46
C VAL A 106 8.29 -9.01 -4.18
N LYS A 107 7.39 -9.80 -3.62
CA LYS A 107 7.66 -10.61 -2.44
C LYS A 107 8.64 -11.75 -2.77
N PRO A 108 9.52 -12.15 -1.85
CA PRO A 108 9.65 -11.61 -0.50
C PRO A 108 10.37 -10.27 -0.49
N VAL A 109 9.88 -9.32 0.32
CA VAL A 109 10.52 -8.01 0.47
C VAL A 109 11.20 -7.93 1.83
N GLN A 110 12.32 -7.21 1.87
CA GLN A 110 13.00 -6.93 3.12
C GLN A 110 12.43 -5.66 3.74
N ALA A 111 12.44 -5.60 5.07
CA ALA A 111 11.94 -4.44 5.79
C ALA A 111 12.61 -3.15 5.33
N GLN A 112 13.92 -3.18 5.10
CA GLN A 112 14.65 -1.99 4.65
C GLN A 112 14.17 -1.51 3.29
N GLN A 113 13.84 -2.42 2.38
CA GLN A 113 13.31 -2.06 1.07
C GLN A 113 11.97 -1.32 1.19
N VAL A 114 11.10 -1.81 2.07
CA VAL A 114 9.81 -1.17 2.34
C VAL A 114 10.03 0.23 2.92
N VAL A 115 10.89 0.33 3.92
CA VAL A 115 11.18 1.61 4.60
C VAL A 115 11.74 2.64 3.61
N GLU A 116 12.70 2.24 2.78
CA GLU A 116 13.31 3.14 1.81
C GLU A 116 12.28 3.62 0.78
N THR A 117 11.44 2.72 0.29
CA THR A 117 10.38 3.07 -0.67
C THR A 117 9.42 4.08 -0.06
N VAL A 118 8.96 3.84 1.18
CA VAL A 118 8.04 4.74 1.87
C VAL A 118 8.69 6.11 2.09
N ARG A 119 9.93 6.14 2.56
CA ARG A 119 10.64 7.40 2.79
C ARG A 119 10.80 8.20 1.50
N THR A 120 11.14 7.52 0.41
CA THR A 120 11.28 8.18 -0.89
C THR A 120 9.96 8.79 -1.35
N LEU A 121 8.88 8.03 -1.28
CA LEU A 121 7.56 8.49 -1.75
C LEU A 121 7.00 9.62 -0.90
N LEU A 122 7.25 9.59 0.41
CA LEU A 122 6.80 10.63 1.33
C LEU A 122 7.82 11.76 1.49
N ARG A 123 8.96 11.68 0.80
CA ARG A 123 10.04 12.67 0.83
C ARG A 123 10.57 12.91 2.24
N LEU A 124 10.76 11.83 2.98
CA LEU A 124 11.32 11.86 4.32
C LEU A 124 12.84 11.66 4.24
N ASP A 125 13.55 12.30 5.13
CA ASP A 125 15.01 12.14 5.20
C ASP A 125 15.44 10.85 5.89
#